data_0fd7218aa69de5591f58a310905975a6
#
_entry.id   0fd7218aa69de5591f58a310905975a6
#
_cell.length_a   1.000
_cell.length_b   1.000
_cell.length_c   1.000
_cell.angle_alpha   90.00
_cell.angle_beta   90.00
_cell.angle_gamma   90.00
#
_symmetry.space_group_name_H-M   'P 1'
#
loop_
_entity.id
_entity.type
_entity.pdbx_description
1 polymer ?
#
loop_
_entity_poly.entity_id
_entity_poly.type
_entity_poly.pdbx_seq_one_letter_code
_entity_poly.pdbx_strand_id
1 'polypeptide(L)'
;MAQIEGIDYALVVVPPYNKPNQRGMLAHFTAVADAVELPLIIYNIPGRTGVKMETSTVLTLAEHPNIAGVKQCASLEEFQTLVENRPAGFAVYTGEDAQALTTKVLGGDGVISVAAHNYAPQMRAMYDALSAGDYQVAAKLQRWLTPRMAALFMFPSPSPVKAVLAAQGLVTDHCRLPICDLTGDCLLYTSPSPRDRTRS
;
A
#
# COMPACT_ATOMS: atom_id res chain seq x y z
N MET A 1 -13.19 12.37 -15.77
CA MET A 1 -11.73 12.16 -15.76
C MET A 1 -11.28 12.00 -17.20
N ALA A 2 -10.21 12.71 -17.61
CA ALA A 2 -9.64 12.48 -18.93
C ALA A 2 -9.20 11.00 -19.01
N GLN A 3 -9.49 10.35 -20.12
CA GLN A 3 -8.96 9.02 -20.41
C GLN A 3 -7.44 9.17 -20.55
N ILE A 4 -6.71 8.70 -19.55
CA ILE A 4 -5.24 8.65 -19.58
C ILE A 4 -4.90 7.25 -20.12
N GLU A 5 -4.28 7.18 -21.28
CA GLU A 5 -3.83 5.91 -21.84
C GLU A 5 -2.85 5.20 -20.91
N GLY A 6 -2.98 3.88 -20.77
CA GLY A 6 -2.09 3.05 -19.96
C GLY A 6 -2.41 2.99 -18.48
N ILE A 7 -3.61 3.44 -18.06
CA ILE A 7 -4.11 3.26 -16.70
C ILE A 7 -5.20 2.20 -16.70
N ASP A 8 -5.04 1.15 -15.87
CA ASP A 8 -5.99 0.04 -15.77
C ASP A 8 -6.95 0.20 -14.58
N TYR A 9 -6.55 0.91 -13.52
CA TYR A 9 -7.32 1.08 -12.28
C TYR A 9 -7.16 2.48 -11.68
N ALA A 10 -8.19 2.96 -10.99
CA ALA A 10 -8.11 4.18 -10.18
C ALA A 10 -8.11 3.85 -8.68
N LEU A 11 -7.09 4.30 -7.95
CA LEU A 11 -7.03 4.21 -6.50
C LEU A 11 -7.74 5.42 -5.88
N VAL A 12 -8.88 5.18 -5.22
CA VAL A 12 -9.74 6.23 -4.64
C VAL A 12 -9.73 6.15 -3.12
N VAL A 13 -9.22 7.20 -2.48
CA VAL A 13 -9.12 7.27 -1.02
C VAL A 13 -10.48 7.59 -0.39
N VAL A 14 -10.74 7.00 0.77
CA VAL A 14 -11.89 7.40 1.63
C VAL A 14 -11.81 8.90 1.91
N PRO A 15 -12.89 9.69 1.69
CA PRO A 15 -12.86 11.14 1.84
C PRO A 15 -12.37 11.58 3.24
N PRO A 16 -11.26 12.34 3.31
CA PRO A 16 -10.73 12.84 4.58
C PRO A 16 -11.48 14.08 5.05
N TYR A 17 -11.07 14.65 6.18
CA TYR A 17 -11.49 15.92 6.76
C TYR A 17 -12.94 15.94 7.28
N ASN A 18 -13.96 15.83 6.44
CA ASN A 18 -15.39 15.86 6.83
C ASN A 18 -15.90 14.53 7.40
N LYS A 19 -15.06 13.48 7.43
CA LYS A 19 -15.30 12.19 8.12
C LYS A 19 -16.71 11.65 7.89
N PRO A 20 -17.06 11.28 6.65
CA PRO A 20 -18.40 10.78 6.34
C PRO A 20 -18.71 9.51 7.13
N ASN A 21 -19.99 9.29 7.47
CA ASN A 21 -20.43 8.04 8.03
C ASN A 21 -20.49 6.93 6.95
N GLN A 22 -20.74 5.68 7.34
CA GLN A 22 -20.73 4.52 6.44
C GLN A 22 -21.72 4.68 5.27
N ARG A 23 -22.92 5.20 5.52
CA ARG A 23 -23.92 5.48 4.48
C ARG A 23 -23.41 6.51 3.46
N GLY A 24 -22.71 7.55 3.94
CA GLY A 24 -22.11 8.57 3.08
C GLY A 24 -20.97 7.99 2.23
N MET A 25 -20.16 7.09 2.80
CA MET A 25 -19.09 6.39 2.07
C MET A 25 -19.67 5.48 0.98
N LEU A 26 -20.72 4.70 1.28
CA LEU A 26 -21.44 3.88 0.30
C LEU A 26 -21.91 4.73 -0.88
N ALA A 27 -22.66 5.80 -0.60
CA ALA A 27 -23.19 6.69 -1.63
C ALA A 27 -22.08 7.34 -2.47
N HIS A 28 -20.98 7.78 -1.81
CA HIS A 28 -19.85 8.41 -2.49
C HIS A 28 -19.16 7.45 -3.46
N PHE A 29 -18.78 6.26 -2.99
CA PHE A 29 -18.06 5.30 -3.84
C PHE A 29 -18.93 4.74 -4.96
N THR A 30 -20.22 4.51 -4.70
CA THR A 30 -21.19 4.13 -5.74
C THR A 30 -21.27 5.21 -6.82
N ALA A 31 -21.47 6.48 -6.42
CA ALA A 31 -21.56 7.57 -7.39
C ALA A 31 -20.25 7.78 -8.19
N VAL A 32 -19.08 7.56 -7.58
CA VAL A 32 -17.80 7.62 -8.29
C VAL A 32 -17.67 6.46 -9.26
N ALA A 33 -18.03 5.24 -8.83
CA ALA A 33 -17.95 4.04 -9.67
C ALA A 33 -18.90 4.08 -10.87
N ASP A 34 -20.11 4.64 -10.68
CA ASP A 34 -21.10 4.85 -11.74
C ASP A 34 -20.66 5.90 -12.77
N ALA A 35 -19.86 6.89 -12.32
CA ALA A 35 -19.47 8.03 -13.17
C ALA A 35 -18.22 7.78 -14.02
N VAL A 36 -17.53 6.64 -13.87
CA VAL A 36 -16.28 6.36 -14.58
C VAL A 36 -16.27 4.93 -15.14
N GLU A 37 -15.61 4.75 -16.27
CA GLU A 37 -15.41 3.42 -16.89
C GLU A 37 -14.24 2.66 -16.27
N LEU A 38 -13.29 3.39 -15.66
CA LEU A 38 -12.08 2.82 -15.07
C LEU A 38 -12.39 2.12 -13.74
N PRO A 39 -12.06 0.83 -13.58
CA PRO A 39 -12.32 0.10 -12.34
C PRO A 39 -11.64 0.74 -11.15
N LEU A 40 -12.33 0.78 -10.01
CA LEU A 40 -11.86 1.44 -8.80
C LEU A 40 -11.23 0.43 -7.84
N ILE A 41 -10.16 0.86 -7.17
CA ILE A 41 -9.63 0.25 -5.94
C ILE A 41 -9.88 1.23 -4.79
N ILE A 42 -10.65 0.81 -3.80
CA ILE A 42 -10.90 1.60 -2.58
C ILE A 42 -9.59 1.72 -1.80
N TYR A 43 -9.26 2.91 -1.31
CA TYR A 43 -8.14 3.11 -0.41
C TYR A 43 -8.62 3.48 0.99
N ASN A 44 -8.65 2.49 1.89
CA ASN A 44 -9.03 2.66 3.28
C ASN A 44 -7.80 2.82 4.16
N ILE A 45 -7.53 4.07 4.58
CA ILE A 45 -6.36 4.45 5.39
C ILE A 45 -6.75 5.38 6.53
N PRO A 46 -7.33 4.86 7.63
CA PRO A 46 -7.85 5.66 8.74
C PRO A 46 -6.81 6.58 9.38
N GLY A 47 -5.55 6.16 9.44
CA GLY A 47 -4.46 6.96 9.99
C GLY A 47 -4.20 8.29 9.24
N ARG A 48 -4.65 8.42 7.99
CA ARG A 48 -4.54 9.65 7.19
C ARG A 48 -5.86 10.35 6.98
N THR A 49 -6.95 9.61 6.82
CA THR A 49 -8.27 10.18 6.54
C THR A 49 -9.01 10.64 7.81
N GLY A 50 -8.60 10.11 8.98
CA GLY A 50 -9.26 10.36 10.25
C GLY A 50 -10.63 9.68 10.39
N VAL A 51 -11.00 8.82 9.44
CA VAL A 51 -12.22 8.01 9.46
C VAL A 51 -11.94 6.65 8.82
N LYS A 52 -12.57 5.61 9.34
CA LYS A 52 -12.43 4.23 8.84
C LYS A 52 -13.69 3.82 8.08
N MET A 53 -13.51 3.23 6.90
CA MET A 53 -14.55 2.45 6.24
C MET A 53 -14.58 1.06 6.90
N GLU A 54 -15.74 0.67 7.40
CA GLU A 54 -15.92 -0.62 8.05
C GLU A 54 -15.89 -1.77 7.03
N THR A 55 -15.47 -2.95 7.47
CA THR A 55 -15.38 -4.15 6.63
C THR A 55 -16.71 -4.48 5.93
N SER A 56 -17.83 -4.34 6.61
CA SER A 56 -19.18 -4.52 6.04
C SER A 56 -19.47 -3.53 4.90
N THR A 57 -19.01 -2.29 5.04
CA THR A 57 -19.16 -1.26 4.01
C THR A 57 -18.31 -1.58 2.78
N VAL A 58 -17.07 -2.05 2.98
CA VAL A 58 -16.20 -2.51 1.89
C VAL A 58 -16.84 -3.68 1.16
N LEU A 59 -17.35 -4.69 1.88
CA LEU A 59 -17.99 -5.86 1.29
C LEU A 59 -19.27 -5.50 0.52
N THR A 60 -20.06 -4.54 1.01
CA THR A 60 -21.23 -4.04 0.26
C THR A 60 -20.79 -3.37 -1.06
N LEU A 61 -19.71 -2.57 -1.04
CA LEU A 61 -19.16 -1.94 -2.23
C LEU A 61 -18.51 -2.94 -3.18
N ALA A 62 -18.01 -4.06 -2.68
CA ALA A 62 -17.39 -5.12 -3.47
C ALA A 62 -18.38 -5.81 -4.43
N GLU A 63 -19.69 -5.69 -4.18
CA GLU A 63 -20.72 -6.18 -5.11
C GLU A 63 -20.93 -5.26 -6.32
N HIS A 64 -20.35 -4.06 -6.31
CA HIS A 64 -20.47 -3.13 -7.43
C HIS A 64 -19.53 -3.54 -8.60
N PRO A 65 -20.03 -3.70 -9.83
CA PRO A 65 -19.26 -4.26 -10.95
C PRO A 65 -18.00 -3.45 -11.33
N ASN A 66 -17.98 -2.15 -11.01
CA ASN A 66 -16.84 -1.27 -11.30
C ASN A 66 -15.95 -0.97 -10.05
N ILE A 67 -16.08 -1.77 -8.98
CA ILE A 67 -15.18 -1.71 -7.82
C ILE A 67 -14.40 -3.03 -7.74
N ALA A 68 -13.15 -2.99 -8.19
CA ALA A 68 -12.33 -4.17 -8.41
C ALA A 68 -11.54 -4.64 -7.17
N GLY A 69 -11.46 -3.82 -6.11
CA GLY A 69 -10.69 -4.21 -4.95
C GLY A 69 -10.56 -3.13 -3.88
N VAL A 70 -9.78 -3.47 -2.86
CA VAL A 70 -9.44 -2.55 -1.76
C VAL A 70 -7.95 -2.60 -1.44
N LYS A 71 -7.35 -1.43 -1.20
CA LYS A 71 -6.09 -1.26 -0.48
C LYS A 71 -6.44 -0.96 0.98
N GLN A 72 -6.24 -1.95 1.85
CA GLN A 72 -6.62 -1.91 3.26
C GLN A 72 -5.41 -1.60 4.14
N CYS A 73 -5.49 -0.51 4.93
CA CYS A 73 -4.54 -0.17 5.99
C CYS A 73 -5.27 -0.30 7.33
N ALA A 74 -5.39 -1.53 7.83
CA ALA A 74 -6.12 -1.86 9.06
C ALA A 74 -5.49 -3.07 9.77
N SER A 75 -6.16 -3.60 10.79
CA SER A 75 -5.70 -4.80 11.50
C SER A 75 -5.72 -6.04 10.60
N LEU A 76 -4.90 -7.03 10.96
CA LEU A 76 -4.90 -8.32 10.26
C LEU A 76 -6.24 -9.05 10.37
N GLU A 77 -6.98 -8.86 11.46
CA GLU A 77 -8.32 -9.42 11.67
C GLU A 77 -9.32 -8.85 10.65
N GLU A 78 -9.33 -7.54 10.45
CA GLU A 78 -10.19 -6.89 9.44
C GLU A 78 -9.77 -7.31 8.03
N PHE A 79 -8.46 -7.45 7.77
CA PHE A 79 -7.95 -7.93 6.50
C PHE A 79 -8.42 -9.36 6.21
N GLN A 80 -8.27 -10.26 7.18
CA GLN A 80 -8.74 -11.65 7.08
C GLN A 80 -10.24 -11.72 6.82
N THR A 81 -11.05 -10.92 7.52
CA THR A 81 -12.50 -10.85 7.31
C THR A 81 -12.86 -10.45 5.88
N LEU A 82 -12.11 -9.52 5.29
CA LEU A 82 -12.29 -9.13 3.87
C LEU A 82 -11.95 -10.29 2.93
N VAL A 83 -10.81 -10.96 3.14
CA VAL A 83 -10.40 -12.09 2.31
C VAL A 83 -11.42 -13.23 2.35
N GLU A 84 -11.95 -13.54 3.53
CA GLU A 84 -12.91 -14.61 3.76
C GLU A 84 -14.26 -14.37 3.08
N ASN A 85 -14.73 -13.11 3.05
CA ASN A 85 -16.10 -12.77 2.65
C ASN A 85 -16.18 -12.01 1.32
N ARG A 86 -15.07 -11.76 0.65
CA ARG A 86 -15.07 -11.03 -0.62
C ARG A 86 -15.76 -11.82 -1.74
N PRO A 87 -16.47 -11.18 -2.67
CA PRO A 87 -16.96 -11.84 -3.87
C PRO A 87 -15.80 -12.24 -4.79
N ALA A 88 -16.07 -13.20 -5.67
CA ALA A 88 -15.09 -13.64 -6.67
C ALA A 88 -14.66 -12.47 -7.57
N GLY A 89 -13.36 -12.34 -7.79
CA GLY A 89 -12.78 -11.27 -8.60
C GLY A 89 -12.48 -9.95 -7.86
N PHE A 90 -12.93 -9.80 -6.61
CA PHE A 90 -12.58 -8.64 -5.80
C PHE A 90 -11.21 -8.81 -5.15
N ALA A 91 -10.26 -7.92 -5.43
CA ALA A 91 -8.90 -8.00 -4.93
C ALA A 91 -8.74 -7.32 -3.56
N VAL A 92 -8.00 -7.95 -2.65
CA VAL A 92 -7.68 -7.40 -1.32
C VAL A 92 -6.18 -7.25 -1.17
N TYR A 93 -5.71 -6.00 -1.24
CA TYR A 93 -4.32 -5.63 -1.03
C TYR A 93 -4.11 -5.03 0.36
N THR A 94 -2.99 -5.32 1.01
CA THR A 94 -2.56 -4.51 2.14
C THR A 94 -1.90 -3.22 1.66
N GLY A 95 -2.07 -2.13 2.43
CA GLY A 95 -1.29 -0.91 2.25
C GLY A 95 -0.12 -0.80 3.23
N GLU A 96 0.06 -1.81 4.09
CA GLU A 96 1.09 -1.84 5.14
C GLU A 96 2.25 -2.74 4.71
N ASP A 97 3.38 -2.13 4.35
CA ASP A 97 4.57 -2.83 3.86
C ASP A 97 5.04 -3.96 4.81
N ALA A 98 5.04 -3.68 6.12
CA ALA A 98 5.46 -4.65 7.13
C ALA A 98 4.54 -5.88 7.22
N GLN A 99 3.31 -5.80 6.72
CA GLN A 99 2.34 -6.89 6.70
C GLN A 99 2.36 -7.69 5.38
N ALA A 100 3.22 -7.34 4.42
CA ALA A 100 3.18 -7.89 3.07
C ALA A 100 3.18 -9.43 3.04
N LEU A 101 4.08 -10.08 3.77
CA LEU A 101 4.14 -11.55 3.85
C LEU A 101 2.90 -12.13 4.55
N THR A 102 2.56 -11.60 5.72
CA THR A 102 1.45 -12.12 6.55
C THR A 102 0.13 -12.05 5.81
N THR A 103 -0.17 -10.90 5.16
CA THR A 103 -1.41 -10.74 4.41
C THR A 103 -1.47 -11.64 3.18
N LYS A 104 -0.32 -11.96 2.56
CA LYS A 104 -0.26 -12.93 1.46
C LYS A 104 -0.53 -14.35 1.95
N VAL A 105 -0.02 -14.73 3.11
CA VAL A 105 -0.33 -16.02 3.76
C VAL A 105 -1.81 -16.15 4.11
N LEU A 106 -2.45 -15.04 4.51
CA LEU A 106 -3.89 -14.99 4.79
C LEU A 106 -4.78 -15.03 3.52
N GLY A 107 -4.20 -15.14 2.34
CA GLY A 107 -4.96 -15.22 1.08
C GLY A 107 -5.19 -13.88 0.39
N GLY A 108 -4.54 -12.81 0.81
CA GLY A 108 -4.55 -11.53 0.13
C GLY A 108 -3.82 -11.57 -1.23
N ASP A 109 -4.14 -10.62 -2.09
CA ASP A 109 -3.60 -10.59 -3.46
C ASP A 109 -2.18 -10.01 -3.51
N GLY A 110 -1.81 -9.19 -2.53
CA GLY A 110 -0.48 -8.61 -2.43
C GLY A 110 -0.43 -7.34 -1.60
N VAL A 111 0.52 -6.47 -1.92
CA VAL A 111 0.74 -5.18 -1.25
C VAL A 111 0.83 -4.05 -2.27
N ILE A 112 0.16 -2.93 -2.00
CA ILE A 112 0.39 -1.67 -2.72
C ILE A 112 1.36 -0.85 -1.86
N SER A 113 2.64 -0.92 -2.20
CA SER A 113 3.79 -0.68 -1.33
C SER A 113 4.52 0.62 -1.65
N VAL A 114 4.99 1.31 -0.61
CA VAL A 114 6.02 2.35 -0.73
C VAL A 114 7.42 1.72 -0.81
N ALA A 115 7.68 0.69 -0.02
CA ALA A 115 8.99 0.05 0.03
C ALA A 115 9.38 -0.63 -1.29
N ALA A 116 8.43 -1.00 -2.13
CA ALA A 116 8.68 -1.58 -3.45
C ALA A 116 9.46 -0.62 -4.38
N HIS A 117 9.40 0.69 -4.18
CA HIS A 117 10.24 1.62 -4.94
C HIS A 117 11.74 1.36 -4.79
N ASN A 118 12.15 0.84 -3.63
CA ASN A 118 13.57 0.61 -3.30
C ASN A 118 13.93 -0.87 -3.17
N TYR A 119 12.96 -1.73 -2.84
CA TYR A 119 13.18 -3.13 -2.46
C TYR A 119 12.31 -4.12 -3.24
N ALA A 120 11.81 -3.74 -4.42
CA ALA A 120 10.95 -4.60 -5.24
C ALA A 120 11.56 -5.99 -5.52
N PRO A 121 12.86 -6.13 -5.87
CA PRO A 121 13.46 -7.44 -6.11
C PRO A 121 13.40 -8.36 -4.88
N GLN A 122 13.66 -7.82 -3.67
CA GLN A 122 13.65 -8.57 -2.44
C GLN A 122 12.23 -8.93 -2.00
N MET A 123 11.27 -8.03 -2.21
CA MET A 123 9.85 -8.30 -1.97
C MET A 123 9.33 -9.36 -2.94
N ARG A 124 9.76 -9.33 -4.20
CA ARG A 124 9.43 -10.37 -5.19
C ARG A 124 10.01 -11.71 -4.77
N ALA A 125 11.30 -11.77 -4.44
CA ALA A 125 11.94 -13.01 -3.96
C ALA A 125 11.26 -13.57 -2.71
N MET A 126 10.75 -12.72 -1.83
CA MET A 126 9.97 -13.14 -0.66
C MET A 126 8.66 -13.84 -1.06
N TYR A 127 7.93 -13.30 -2.02
CA TYR A 127 6.70 -13.90 -2.52
C TYR A 127 6.96 -15.17 -3.34
N ASP A 128 8.03 -15.20 -4.12
CA ASP A 128 8.43 -16.39 -4.90
C ASP A 128 8.80 -17.53 -3.96
N ALA A 129 9.57 -17.26 -2.88
CA ALA A 129 9.89 -18.25 -1.84
C ALA A 129 8.63 -18.77 -1.13
N LEU A 130 7.69 -17.86 -0.78
CA LEU A 130 6.40 -18.27 -0.21
C LEU A 130 5.63 -19.21 -1.15
N SER A 131 5.55 -18.86 -2.43
CA SER A 131 4.84 -19.65 -3.44
C SER A 131 5.48 -21.01 -3.69
N ALA A 132 6.81 -21.09 -3.52
CA ALA A 132 7.57 -22.35 -3.59
C ALA A 132 7.48 -23.20 -2.32
N GLY A 133 6.81 -22.71 -1.26
CA GLY A 133 6.73 -23.39 0.04
C GLY A 133 7.96 -23.22 0.92
N ASP A 134 8.94 -22.38 0.53
CA ASP A 134 10.12 -22.07 1.35
C ASP A 134 9.81 -20.95 2.35
N TYR A 135 9.08 -21.31 3.39
CA TYR A 135 8.67 -20.37 4.44
C TYR A 135 9.85 -19.79 5.23
N GLN A 136 10.97 -20.52 5.32
CA GLN A 136 12.15 -20.03 6.04
C GLN A 136 12.83 -18.88 5.29
N VAL A 137 13.00 -19.02 3.98
CA VAL A 137 13.55 -17.96 3.12
C VAL A 137 12.59 -16.78 3.08
N ALA A 138 11.28 -16.99 2.88
CA ALA A 138 10.28 -15.93 2.91
C ALA A 138 10.31 -15.13 4.22
N ALA A 139 10.31 -15.81 5.35
CA ALA A 139 10.38 -15.18 6.67
C ALA A 139 11.72 -14.45 6.91
N LYS A 140 12.85 -14.99 6.43
CA LYS A 140 14.15 -14.33 6.50
C LYS A 140 14.13 -13.01 5.72
N LEU A 141 13.58 -13.01 4.52
CA LEU A 141 13.45 -11.81 3.68
C LEU A 141 12.52 -10.78 4.33
N GLN A 142 11.37 -11.18 4.88
CA GLN A 142 10.49 -10.27 5.60
C GLN A 142 11.20 -9.62 6.80
N ARG A 143 11.93 -10.38 7.62
CA ARG A 143 12.71 -9.83 8.75
C ARG A 143 13.79 -8.86 8.30
N TRP A 144 14.42 -9.12 7.15
CA TRP A 144 15.40 -8.20 6.56
C TRP A 144 14.76 -6.93 6.03
N LEU A 145 13.57 -7.03 5.42
CA LEU A 145 12.81 -5.91 4.87
C LEU A 145 12.20 -5.01 5.95
N THR A 146 11.66 -5.60 7.03
CA THR A 146 10.85 -4.87 8.03
C THR A 146 11.53 -3.60 8.58
N PRO A 147 12.79 -3.60 9.06
CA PRO A 147 13.42 -2.38 9.54
C PRO A 147 13.65 -1.35 8.42
N ARG A 148 13.85 -1.79 7.19
CA ARG A 148 14.03 -0.94 6.01
C ARG A 148 12.72 -0.29 5.58
N MET A 149 11.63 -1.04 5.63
CA MET A 149 10.28 -0.53 5.44
C MET A 149 9.94 0.55 6.48
N ALA A 150 10.23 0.29 7.75
CA ALA A 150 10.02 1.26 8.83
C ALA A 150 10.83 2.56 8.62
N ALA A 151 12.07 2.46 8.15
CA ALA A 151 12.91 3.63 7.87
C ALA A 151 12.29 4.58 6.83
N LEU A 152 11.54 4.08 5.86
CA LEU A 152 10.86 4.90 4.85
C LEU A 152 9.67 5.71 5.40
N PHE A 153 9.29 5.46 6.66
CA PHE A 153 8.19 6.17 7.34
C PHE A 153 8.63 6.88 8.63
N MET A 154 9.94 6.98 8.90
CA MET A 154 10.47 7.72 10.05
C MET A 154 10.21 9.23 9.98
N PHE A 155 10.01 9.75 8.79
CA PHE A 155 9.66 11.14 8.51
C PHE A 155 8.41 11.18 7.61
N PRO A 156 7.75 12.34 7.45
CA PRO A 156 6.58 12.45 6.60
C PRO A 156 6.83 11.94 5.18
N SER A 157 6.04 10.96 4.76
CA SER A 157 6.08 10.44 3.39
C SER A 157 5.59 11.50 2.40
N PRO A 158 6.25 11.70 1.23
CA PRO A 158 7.21 10.79 0.59
C PRO A 158 8.70 11.14 0.79
N SER A 159 9.09 12.02 1.74
CA SER A 159 10.48 12.49 1.83
C SER A 159 11.50 11.35 1.95
N PRO A 160 11.32 10.31 2.84
CA PRO A 160 12.34 9.27 2.97
C PRO A 160 12.52 8.41 1.70
N VAL A 161 11.42 8.00 1.06
CA VAL A 161 11.52 7.19 -0.16
C VAL A 161 12.18 7.98 -1.30
N LYS A 162 11.87 9.27 -1.43
CA LYS A 162 12.50 10.15 -2.44
C LYS A 162 13.98 10.34 -2.18
N ALA A 163 14.38 10.54 -0.93
CA ALA A 163 15.78 10.67 -0.56
C ALA A 163 16.60 9.42 -0.92
N VAL A 164 16.06 8.20 -0.67
CA VAL A 164 16.71 6.94 -1.05
C VAL A 164 16.82 6.80 -2.58
N LEU A 165 15.75 7.13 -3.31
CA LEU A 165 15.75 7.09 -4.78
C LEU A 165 16.70 8.14 -5.38
N ALA A 166 16.79 9.33 -4.78
CA ALA A 166 17.72 10.38 -5.21
C ALA A 166 19.18 9.95 -5.01
N ALA A 167 19.49 9.29 -3.89
CA ALA A 167 20.81 8.72 -3.65
C ALA A 167 21.20 7.63 -4.67
N GLN A 168 20.21 7.03 -5.35
CA GLN A 168 20.41 6.09 -6.47
C GLN A 168 20.45 6.79 -7.84
N GLY A 169 20.27 8.10 -7.90
CA GLY A 169 20.26 8.89 -9.13
C GLY A 169 18.97 8.73 -9.97
N LEU A 170 17.89 8.22 -9.40
CA LEU A 170 16.65 7.93 -10.11
C LEU A 170 15.67 9.10 -10.16
N VAL A 171 15.66 9.94 -9.13
CA VAL A 171 14.78 11.11 -9.00
C VAL A 171 15.49 12.25 -8.27
N THR A 172 14.89 13.43 -8.21
CA THR A 172 15.28 14.47 -7.26
C THR A 172 14.60 14.22 -5.91
N ASP A 173 15.25 14.58 -4.79
CA ASP A 173 14.70 14.44 -3.44
C ASP A 173 13.65 15.52 -3.10
N HIS A 174 13.53 16.55 -3.94
CA HIS A 174 12.61 17.67 -3.72
C HIS A 174 11.16 17.23 -3.52
N CYS A 175 10.56 17.69 -2.44
CA CYS A 175 9.16 17.50 -2.10
C CYS A 175 8.38 18.80 -2.24
N ARG A 176 7.13 18.72 -2.70
CA ARG A 176 6.24 19.89 -2.70
C ARG A 176 5.70 20.16 -1.30
N LEU A 177 5.59 21.43 -0.93
CA LEU A 177 4.94 21.84 0.32
C LEU A 177 3.52 21.25 0.43
N PRO A 178 3.08 20.89 1.62
CA PRO A 178 3.69 21.15 2.94
C PRO A 178 4.76 20.14 3.39
N ILE A 179 5.16 19.19 2.55
CA ILE A 179 6.23 18.24 2.85
C ILE A 179 7.58 18.90 2.51
N CYS A 180 8.54 18.82 3.43
CA CYS A 180 9.89 19.32 3.23
C CYS A 180 10.83 18.20 2.81
N ASP A 181 11.89 18.56 2.10
CA ASP A 181 13.01 17.69 1.78
C ASP A 181 13.71 17.24 3.09
N LEU A 182 14.32 16.06 3.09
CA LEU A 182 15.11 15.64 4.25
C LEU A 182 16.42 16.42 4.33
N THR A 183 16.76 16.86 5.54
CA THR A 183 18.08 17.46 5.82
C THR A 183 19.16 16.39 5.99
N GLY A 184 20.46 16.80 5.93
CA GLY A 184 21.59 15.87 5.98
C GLY A 184 21.59 14.90 7.16
N ASP A 185 21.17 15.36 8.35
CA ASP A 185 21.08 14.52 9.56
C ASP A 185 20.01 13.41 9.45
N CYS A 186 18.94 13.66 8.71
CA CYS A 186 17.87 12.69 8.46
C CYS A 186 18.28 11.62 7.45
N LEU A 187 19.19 11.94 6.51
CA LEU A 187 19.63 11.02 5.45
C LEU A 187 20.45 9.83 6.00
N LEU A 188 21.10 9.98 7.16
CA LEU A 188 21.89 8.92 7.80
C LEU A 188 21.05 7.70 8.17
N TYR A 189 19.77 7.89 8.48
CA TYR A 189 18.85 6.83 8.89
C TYR A 189 18.15 6.14 7.71
N THR A 190 18.12 6.78 6.54
CA THR A 190 17.44 6.25 5.33
C THR A 190 18.43 5.62 4.34
N SER A 191 19.73 5.84 4.51
CA SER A 191 20.77 5.28 3.62
C SER A 191 20.96 3.79 3.89
N PRO A 192 21.03 2.93 2.86
CA PRO A 192 21.45 1.53 3.05
C PRO A 192 22.85 1.52 3.66
N SER A 193 23.02 0.77 4.77
CA SER A 193 24.33 0.62 5.40
C SER A 193 25.38 0.18 4.37
N PRO A 194 26.61 0.72 4.41
CA PRO A 194 27.72 0.22 3.56
C PRO A 194 27.92 -1.30 3.66
N ARG A 195 27.54 -1.92 4.79
CA ARG A 195 27.57 -3.38 5.00
C ARG A 195 26.54 -4.15 4.16
N ASP A 196 25.51 -3.50 3.64
CA ASP A 196 24.47 -4.14 2.81
C ASP A 196 24.91 -4.25 1.33
N ARG A 197 25.92 -3.48 0.90
CA ARG A 197 26.49 -3.52 -0.47
C ARG A 197 27.44 -4.69 -0.74
N THR A 198 27.87 -5.42 0.29
CA THR A 198 28.90 -6.47 0.18
C THR A 198 28.37 -7.90 0.34
N ARG A 199 27.04 -8.11 0.30
CA ARG A 199 26.42 -9.42 0.34
C ARG A 199 25.51 -9.63 -0.89
N SER A 200 26.12 -9.55 -2.06
CA SER A 200 25.60 -10.14 -3.30
C SER A 200 26.18 -11.54 -3.47
#